data_d9d8ab536130491170f46f6555068f1c
#
_entry.id   d9d8ab536130491170f46f6555068f1c
#
_cell.length_a   1.000
_cell.length_b   1.000
_cell.length_c   1.000
_cell.angle_alpha   90.00
_cell.angle_beta   90.00
_cell.angle_gamma   90.00
#
_symmetry.space_group_name_H-M   'P 1'
#
loop_
_entity.id
_entity.type
_entity.pdbx_description
1 polymer ?
#
loop_
_entity_poly.entity_id
_entity_poly.type
_entity_poly.pdbx_seq_one_letter_code
_entity_poly.pdbx_strand_id
1 'polypeptide(L)'
;MDILNSIWSVISTPNEELIKLFSIPLLMFIEAPLTFSLISNVFNIKFSKNQRNIYILLTGIIAVLVTYFIGWPFNIILNYASAFILLFFVIKVNFIKSLIATVFPSIIFNLVSSFMILNPYLTLLNITYEQACTILIYRVPFAFLTYLIVFIFNLIVKYRKITINILEDFDIKNKSIITLNFIFGFVNIFLQGILTINYIDILPIQFTFFNFVCLLIYFGLSFFSLVKIMNLTTTTKKLESAEEYNKTLHILHDSVRGFKHDFDNIVTTIGGYIKTNDMEGLKNYYSQLEEDCEKVNNLYILNPDIINNPGIYNLLTTKYNEAEEKGIK
;
A
#
# COMPACT_ATOMS: atom_id res chain seq x y z
N MET A 1 33.59 18.82 43.48
CA MET A 1 34.43 18.72 42.24
C MET A 1 34.61 17.27 41.81
N ASP A 2 34.76 16.32 42.74
CA ASP A 2 35.03 14.90 42.50
C ASP A 2 33.87 14.17 41.78
N ILE A 3 32.61 14.50 42.12
CA ILE A 3 31.45 13.82 41.48
C ILE A 3 31.33 14.21 39.99
N LEU A 4 31.56 15.50 39.68
CA LEU A 4 31.51 15.96 38.28
C LEU A 4 32.62 15.34 37.42
N ASN A 5 33.83 15.25 38.01
CA ASN A 5 34.96 14.59 37.34
C ASN A 5 34.74 13.07 37.15
N SER A 6 34.12 12.42 38.14
CA SER A 6 33.77 11.00 38.00
C SER A 6 32.68 10.74 36.94
N ILE A 7 31.65 11.60 36.89
CA ILE A 7 30.64 11.52 35.83
C ILE A 7 31.27 11.76 34.46
N TRP A 8 32.11 12.81 34.35
CA TRP A 8 32.80 13.13 33.11
C TRP A 8 33.67 11.99 32.61
N SER A 9 34.44 11.36 33.50
CA SER A 9 35.26 10.20 33.15
C SER A 9 34.42 9.03 32.62
N VAL A 10 33.28 8.75 33.23
CA VAL A 10 32.38 7.67 32.82
C VAL A 10 31.76 7.91 31.44
N ILE A 11 31.32 9.15 31.14
CA ILE A 11 30.68 9.46 29.87
C ILE A 11 31.66 9.70 28.71
N SER A 12 32.93 10.00 29.03
CA SER A 12 33.99 10.28 28.04
C SER A 12 34.88 9.08 27.74
N THR A 13 34.73 7.95 28.45
CA THR A 13 35.48 6.71 28.20
C THR A 13 34.60 5.68 27.49
N PRO A 14 35.19 4.80 26.66
CA PRO A 14 34.45 3.73 26.00
C PRO A 14 33.79 2.79 27.03
N ASN A 15 32.46 2.63 26.91
CA ASN A 15 31.71 1.75 27.82
C ASN A 15 30.48 1.16 27.09
N GLU A 16 30.62 -0.05 26.60
CA GLU A 16 29.56 -0.74 25.84
C GLU A 16 28.33 -1.05 26.68
N GLU A 17 28.48 -1.38 27.97
CA GLU A 17 27.33 -1.68 28.83
C GLU A 17 26.47 -0.44 29.06
N LEU A 18 27.14 0.69 29.27
CA LEU A 18 26.45 1.96 29.45
C LEU A 18 25.72 2.41 28.17
N ILE A 19 26.32 2.17 27.02
CA ILE A 19 25.67 2.43 25.72
C ILE A 19 24.45 1.51 25.54
N LYS A 20 24.56 0.21 25.87
CA LYS A 20 23.42 -0.72 25.81
C LYS A 20 22.30 -0.26 26.75
N LEU A 21 22.62 0.11 27.97
CA LEU A 21 21.66 0.62 28.94
C LEU A 21 20.94 1.90 28.45
N PHE A 22 21.70 2.83 27.86
CA PHE A 22 21.16 4.06 27.29
C PHE A 22 20.29 3.80 26.05
N SER A 23 20.57 2.77 25.28
CA SER A 23 19.78 2.42 24.08
C SER A 23 18.37 1.93 24.42
N ILE A 24 18.15 1.35 25.61
CA ILE A 24 16.86 0.80 26.04
C ILE A 24 15.73 1.83 25.97
N PRO A 25 15.82 3.01 26.65
CA PRO A 25 14.76 4.02 26.59
C PRO A 25 14.60 4.60 25.18
N LEU A 26 15.68 4.72 24.41
CA LEU A 26 15.59 5.23 23.03
C LEU A 26 14.80 4.30 22.14
N LEU A 27 15.05 2.99 22.18
CA LEU A 27 14.34 1.99 21.39
C LEU A 27 12.85 1.93 21.77
N MET A 28 12.53 1.91 23.07
CA MET A 28 11.14 1.78 23.53
C MET A 28 10.31 3.05 23.34
N PHE A 29 10.86 4.21 23.71
CA PHE A 29 10.06 5.44 23.82
C PHE A 29 10.21 6.39 22.63
N ILE A 30 11.23 6.20 21.80
CA ILE A 30 11.46 7.08 20.64
C ILE A 30 11.36 6.26 19.33
N GLU A 31 12.15 5.21 19.16
CA GLU A 31 12.24 4.51 17.88
C GLU A 31 10.96 3.73 17.56
N ALA A 32 10.43 2.94 18.50
CA ALA A 32 9.22 2.16 18.27
C ALA A 32 7.97 3.04 17.99
N PRO A 33 7.69 4.14 18.71
CA PRO A 33 6.61 5.06 18.34
C PRO A 33 6.84 5.79 17.01
N LEU A 34 8.10 6.13 16.70
CA LEU A 34 8.42 6.85 15.47
C LEU A 34 8.29 5.95 14.24
N THR A 35 8.77 4.71 14.31
CA THR A 35 8.57 3.70 13.26
C THR A 35 7.09 3.40 13.05
N PHE A 36 6.33 3.23 14.13
CA PHE A 36 4.88 3.07 14.05
C PHE A 36 4.20 4.25 13.34
N SER A 37 4.58 5.49 13.72
CA SER A 37 4.02 6.71 13.14
C SER A 37 4.32 6.82 11.64
N LEU A 38 5.54 6.47 11.22
CA LEU A 38 5.93 6.40 9.81
C LEU A 38 5.06 5.38 9.04
N ILE A 39 4.93 4.17 9.58
CA ILE A 39 4.12 3.12 8.97
C ILE A 39 2.66 3.57 8.82
N SER A 40 2.08 4.11 9.87
CA SER A 40 0.68 4.57 9.86
C SER A 40 0.44 5.72 8.87
N ASN A 41 1.32 6.72 8.85
CA ASN A 41 1.16 7.91 8.02
C ASN A 41 1.41 7.61 6.53
N VAL A 42 2.47 6.86 6.22
CA VAL A 42 2.86 6.57 4.83
C VAL A 42 1.90 5.57 4.17
N PHE A 43 1.53 4.50 4.88
CA PHE A 43 0.73 3.41 4.30
C PHE A 43 -0.77 3.52 4.61
N ASN A 44 -1.19 4.61 5.26
CA ASN A 44 -2.58 4.85 5.65
C ASN A 44 -3.23 3.63 6.32
N ILE A 45 -2.47 2.97 7.22
CA ILE A 45 -2.96 1.83 7.97
C ILE A 45 -3.70 2.35 9.20
N LYS A 46 -5.00 2.05 9.28
CA LYS A 46 -5.83 2.43 10.42
C LYS A 46 -5.66 1.41 11.54
N PHE A 47 -5.26 1.90 12.71
CA PHE A 47 -5.10 1.10 13.92
C PHE A 47 -6.12 1.52 14.97
N SER A 48 -6.68 0.56 15.70
CA SER A 48 -7.38 0.86 16.95
C SER A 48 -6.38 1.31 18.03
N LYS A 49 -6.86 2.02 19.08
CA LYS A 49 -5.97 2.46 20.17
C LYS A 49 -5.22 1.28 20.82
N ASN A 50 -5.90 0.16 21.00
CA ASN A 50 -5.31 -1.04 21.59
C ASN A 50 -4.26 -1.66 20.67
N GLN A 51 -4.54 -1.82 19.38
CA GLN A 51 -3.58 -2.34 18.40
C GLN A 51 -2.32 -1.48 18.33
N ARG A 52 -2.47 -0.17 18.31
CA ARG A 52 -1.34 0.77 18.35
C ARG A 52 -0.46 0.55 19.56
N ASN A 53 -1.06 0.53 20.75
CA ASN A 53 -0.31 0.41 22.00
C ASN A 53 0.37 -0.96 22.11
N ILE A 54 -0.31 -2.03 21.72
CA ILE A 54 0.25 -3.39 21.68
C ILE A 54 1.43 -3.45 20.70
N TYR A 55 1.27 -2.90 19.51
CA TYR A 55 2.33 -2.90 18.49
C TYR A 55 3.59 -2.15 18.98
N ILE A 56 3.43 -0.91 19.47
CA ILE A 56 4.55 -0.10 19.96
C ILE A 56 5.25 -0.79 21.14
N LEU A 57 4.48 -1.33 22.08
CA LEU A 57 5.04 -1.96 23.28
C LEU A 57 5.77 -3.25 22.90
N LEU A 58 5.18 -4.11 22.09
CA LEU A 58 5.83 -5.38 21.69
C LEU A 58 7.06 -5.15 20.81
N THR A 59 6.98 -4.25 19.83
CA THR A 59 8.16 -3.91 19.00
C THR A 59 9.27 -3.30 19.83
N GLY A 60 8.96 -2.42 20.78
CA GLY A 60 9.95 -1.84 21.70
C GLY A 60 10.61 -2.87 22.59
N ILE A 61 9.85 -3.76 23.24
CA ILE A 61 10.39 -4.84 24.09
C ILE A 61 11.28 -5.77 23.26
N ILE A 62 10.80 -6.22 22.09
CA ILE A 62 11.57 -7.13 21.24
C ILE A 62 12.86 -6.45 20.77
N ALA A 63 12.79 -5.17 20.37
CA ALA A 63 13.97 -4.42 19.94
C ALA A 63 15.04 -4.33 21.05
N VAL A 64 14.62 -4.09 22.29
CA VAL A 64 15.53 -4.09 23.44
C VAL A 64 16.15 -5.47 23.65
N LEU A 65 15.34 -6.52 23.71
CA LEU A 65 15.84 -7.89 23.93
C LEU A 65 16.80 -8.32 22.82
N VAL A 66 16.41 -8.10 21.57
CA VAL A 66 17.24 -8.45 20.41
C VAL A 66 18.54 -7.66 20.40
N THR A 67 18.51 -6.36 20.67
CA THR A 67 19.72 -5.52 20.69
C THR A 67 20.66 -5.87 21.86
N TYR A 68 20.10 -6.31 22.99
CA TYR A 68 20.89 -6.69 24.16
C TYR A 68 21.57 -8.05 23.99
N PHE A 69 20.84 -9.06 23.50
CA PHE A 69 21.32 -10.44 23.41
C PHE A 69 21.98 -10.79 22.09
N ILE A 70 21.64 -10.09 21.01
CA ILE A 70 22.06 -10.42 19.66
C ILE A 70 22.91 -9.28 19.11
N GLY A 71 24.17 -9.63 18.79
CA GLY A 71 25.10 -8.65 18.23
C GLY A 71 24.72 -8.16 16.83
N TRP A 72 25.25 -7.02 16.48
CA TRP A 72 25.22 -6.50 15.12
C TRP A 72 25.91 -7.48 14.16
N PRO A 73 25.45 -7.71 12.92
CA PRO A 73 24.31 -7.07 12.22
C PRO A 73 22.97 -7.80 12.37
N PHE A 74 22.92 -8.95 13.02
CA PHE A 74 21.73 -9.80 13.09
C PHE A 74 20.58 -9.19 13.90
N ASN A 75 20.88 -8.33 14.87
CA ASN A 75 19.86 -7.61 15.64
C ASN A 75 18.96 -6.75 14.75
N ILE A 76 19.48 -6.14 13.70
CA ILE A 76 18.69 -5.32 12.75
C ILE A 76 17.69 -6.19 12.00
N ILE A 77 18.14 -7.32 11.44
CA ILE A 77 17.26 -8.24 10.70
C ILE A 77 16.13 -8.74 11.59
N LEU A 78 16.46 -9.16 12.81
CA LEU A 78 15.48 -9.71 13.75
C LEU A 78 14.47 -8.65 14.23
N ASN A 79 14.89 -7.42 14.43
CA ASN A 79 13.99 -6.31 14.78
C ASN A 79 12.98 -6.05 13.68
N TYR A 80 13.39 -6.01 12.42
CA TYR A 80 12.45 -5.79 11.31
C TYR A 80 11.61 -7.03 11.01
N ALA A 81 12.16 -8.23 11.16
CA ALA A 81 11.38 -9.47 11.06
C ALA A 81 10.28 -9.54 12.13
N SER A 82 10.58 -9.15 13.37
CA SER A 82 9.58 -9.11 14.43
C SER A 82 8.48 -8.06 14.17
N ALA A 83 8.88 -6.87 13.73
CA ALA A 83 7.91 -5.83 13.35
C ALA A 83 6.99 -6.28 12.20
N PHE A 84 7.54 -6.99 11.21
CA PHE A 84 6.76 -7.62 10.14
C PHE A 84 5.77 -8.67 10.68
N ILE A 85 6.22 -9.58 11.53
CA ILE A 85 5.39 -10.62 12.15
C ILE A 85 4.23 -9.99 12.93
N LEU A 86 4.50 -8.93 13.71
CA LEU A 86 3.48 -8.22 14.46
C LEU A 86 2.45 -7.53 13.55
N LEU A 87 2.88 -6.87 12.47
CA LEU A 87 1.95 -6.27 11.50
C LEU A 87 1.08 -7.32 10.81
N PHE A 88 1.68 -8.43 10.40
CA PHE A 88 0.97 -9.47 9.67
C PHE A 88 0.02 -10.28 10.55
N PHE A 89 0.50 -10.81 11.68
CA PHE A 89 -0.30 -11.71 12.53
C PHE A 89 -1.18 -11.00 13.56
N VAL A 90 -0.66 -9.93 14.21
CA VAL A 90 -1.39 -9.24 15.28
C VAL A 90 -2.34 -8.19 14.72
N ILE A 91 -1.87 -7.39 13.78
CA ILE A 91 -2.66 -6.32 13.17
C ILE A 91 -3.50 -6.82 11.99
N LYS A 92 -3.15 -7.99 11.42
CA LYS A 92 -3.80 -8.61 10.26
C LYS A 92 -3.75 -7.77 8.99
N VAL A 93 -2.63 -7.09 8.77
CA VAL A 93 -2.34 -6.39 7.51
C VAL A 93 -1.92 -7.40 6.45
N ASN A 94 -2.27 -7.19 5.19
CA ASN A 94 -1.86 -8.05 4.08
C ASN A 94 -0.35 -8.27 4.04
N PHE A 95 0.10 -9.47 3.70
CA PHE A 95 1.52 -9.87 3.67
C PHE A 95 2.43 -8.86 2.97
N ILE A 96 2.11 -8.49 1.73
CA ILE A 96 2.91 -7.55 0.93
C ILE A 96 2.94 -6.16 1.57
N LYS A 97 1.79 -5.67 2.05
CA LYS A 97 1.68 -4.37 2.71
C LYS A 97 2.48 -4.36 4.02
N SER A 98 2.45 -5.44 4.79
CA SER A 98 3.24 -5.59 6.02
C SER A 98 4.73 -5.58 5.74
N LEU A 99 5.17 -6.31 4.71
CA LEU A 99 6.58 -6.38 4.32
C LEU A 99 7.13 -5.02 3.89
N ILE A 100 6.42 -4.32 3.01
CA ILE A 100 6.84 -3.00 2.55
C ILE A 100 6.78 -1.98 3.69
N ALA A 101 5.74 -2.02 4.52
CA ALA A 101 5.56 -1.11 5.63
C ALA A 101 6.65 -1.26 6.71
N THR A 102 7.23 -2.43 6.88
CA THR A 102 8.36 -2.64 7.83
C THR A 102 9.70 -2.27 7.24
N VAL A 103 9.92 -2.55 5.95
CA VAL A 103 11.18 -2.23 5.27
C VAL A 103 11.36 -0.72 5.06
N PHE A 104 10.28 0.02 4.81
CA PHE A 104 10.34 1.45 4.53
C PHE A 104 10.97 2.28 5.67
N PRO A 105 10.56 2.17 6.95
CA PRO A 105 11.23 2.86 8.03
C PRO A 105 12.71 2.50 8.15
N SER A 106 13.08 1.22 7.95
CA SER A 106 14.47 0.80 8.02
C SER A 106 15.34 1.52 7.00
N ILE A 107 14.82 1.69 5.78
CA ILE A 107 15.49 2.45 4.73
C ILE A 107 15.71 3.90 5.18
N ILE A 108 14.68 4.55 5.70
CA ILE A 108 14.77 5.95 6.16
C ILE A 108 15.77 6.11 7.29
N PHE A 109 15.71 5.25 8.33
CA PHE A 109 16.65 5.30 9.44
C PHE A 109 18.09 5.09 8.99
N ASN A 110 18.35 4.10 8.13
CA ASN A 110 19.69 3.85 7.61
C ASN A 110 20.21 5.00 6.72
N LEU A 111 19.36 5.55 5.84
CA LEU A 111 19.75 6.71 5.02
C LEU A 111 20.13 7.90 5.90
N VAL A 112 19.32 8.20 6.91
CA VAL A 112 19.58 9.34 7.80
C VAL A 112 20.83 9.08 8.66
N SER A 113 20.91 7.94 9.33
CA SER A 113 22.02 7.67 10.26
C SER A 113 23.36 7.48 9.54
N SER A 114 23.41 6.58 8.55
CA SER A 114 24.70 6.17 7.96
C SER A 114 25.20 7.14 6.91
N PHE A 115 24.29 7.79 6.13
CA PHE A 115 24.71 8.64 5.02
C PHE A 115 24.60 10.14 5.28
N MET A 116 23.52 10.58 5.94
CA MET A 116 23.34 12.02 6.17
C MET A 116 24.14 12.52 7.37
N ILE A 117 24.18 11.74 8.45
CA ILE A 117 24.74 12.20 9.74
C ILE A 117 26.13 11.66 9.98
N LEU A 118 26.39 10.38 9.77
CA LEU A 118 27.61 9.72 10.21
C LEU A 118 28.88 10.41 9.71
N ASN A 119 29.05 10.56 8.42
CA ASN A 119 30.26 11.15 7.84
C ASN A 119 30.48 12.62 8.28
N PRO A 120 29.48 13.55 8.16
CA PRO A 120 29.64 14.90 8.68
C PRO A 120 29.93 14.93 10.18
N TYR A 121 29.32 14.04 10.96
CA TYR A 121 29.50 13.98 12.41
C TYR A 121 30.93 13.57 12.80
N LEU A 122 31.46 12.52 12.18
CA LEU A 122 32.83 12.06 12.41
C LEU A 122 33.86 13.11 12.00
N THR A 123 33.67 13.76 10.84
CA THR A 123 34.59 14.77 10.34
C THR A 123 34.57 16.07 11.17
N LEU A 124 33.38 16.54 11.56
CA LEU A 124 33.24 17.76 12.36
C LEU A 124 33.85 17.63 13.77
N LEU A 125 33.69 16.46 14.40
CA LEU A 125 34.21 16.20 15.73
C LEU A 125 35.63 15.63 15.73
N ASN A 126 36.15 15.27 14.55
CA ASN A 126 37.44 14.62 14.37
C ASN A 126 37.61 13.35 15.23
N ILE A 127 36.59 12.49 15.20
CA ILE A 127 36.51 11.24 15.97
C ILE A 127 36.39 10.04 15.03
N THR A 128 36.80 8.86 15.53
CA THR A 128 36.64 7.60 14.81
C THR A 128 35.20 7.05 14.95
N TYR A 129 34.81 6.15 14.06
CA TYR A 129 33.53 5.46 14.14
C TYR A 129 33.36 4.68 15.45
N GLU A 130 34.44 4.01 15.89
CA GLU A 130 34.44 3.29 17.15
C GLU A 130 34.16 4.21 18.34
N GLN A 131 34.80 5.38 18.40
CA GLN A 131 34.54 6.37 19.44
C GLN A 131 33.09 6.86 19.41
N ALA A 132 32.51 7.11 18.22
CA ALA A 132 31.13 7.51 18.10
C ALA A 132 30.13 6.41 18.56
N CYS A 133 30.52 5.15 18.49
CA CYS A 133 29.68 4.03 18.92
C CYS A 133 29.85 3.64 20.39
N THR A 134 31.05 3.79 20.96
CA THR A 134 31.41 3.28 22.31
C THR A 134 31.44 4.34 23.40
N ILE A 135 31.55 5.62 23.04
CA ILE A 135 31.63 6.74 23.99
C ILE A 135 30.29 7.46 24.06
N LEU A 136 29.70 7.53 25.25
CA LEU A 136 28.35 8.05 25.44
C LEU A 136 28.20 9.52 25.02
N ILE A 137 29.19 10.36 25.27
CA ILE A 137 29.18 11.79 24.92
C ILE A 137 29.04 12.04 23.41
N TYR A 138 29.51 11.09 22.58
CA TYR A 138 29.37 11.16 21.14
C TYR A 138 28.14 10.39 20.65
N ARG A 139 27.79 9.29 21.30
CA ARG A 139 26.66 8.44 20.91
C ARG A 139 25.29 9.14 21.09
N VAL A 140 25.14 9.88 22.19
CA VAL A 140 23.87 10.56 22.51
C VAL A 140 23.49 11.61 21.48
N PRO A 141 24.35 12.59 21.13
CA PRO A 141 24.01 13.59 20.11
C PRO A 141 23.80 12.96 18.72
N PHE A 142 24.58 11.94 18.37
CA PHE A 142 24.41 11.22 17.11
C PHE A 142 23.01 10.57 17.01
N ALA A 143 22.58 9.85 18.05
CA ALA A 143 21.26 9.25 18.11
C ALA A 143 20.15 10.31 18.10
N PHE A 144 20.31 11.39 18.87
CA PHE A 144 19.36 12.48 18.91
C PHE A 144 19.16 13.14 17.53
N LEU A 145 20.24 13.44 16.81
CA LEU A 145 20.19 14.02 15.47
C LEU A 145 19.47 13.08 14.50
N THR A 146 19.74 11.79 14.58
CA THR A 146 19.08 10.78 13.73
C THR A 146 17.57 10.79 13.97
N TYR A 147 17.13 10.67 15.21
CA TYR A 147 15.71 10.64 15.53
C TYR A 147 15.02 11.97 15.22
N LEU A 148 15.70 13.10 15.41
CA LEU A 148 15.18 14.43 15.09
C LEU A 148 14.89 14.58 13.59
N ILE A 149 15.82 14.19 12.73
CA ILE A 149 15.65 14.28 11.28
C ILE A 149 14.53 13.34 10.81
N VAL A 150 14.49 12.10 11.31
CA VAL A 150 13.42 11.15 10.98
C VAL A 150 12.06 11.66 11.50
N PHE A 151 12.01 12.30 12.66
CA PHE A 151 10.80 12.91 13.20
C PHE A 151 10.31 14.07 12.30
N ILE A 152 11.20 14.98 11.89
CA ILE A 152 10.87 16.05 10.94
C ILE A 152 10.35 15.49 9.63
N PHE A 153 11.00 14.46 9.08
CA PHE A 153 10.52 13.77 7.88
C PHE A 153 9.10 13.22 8.07
N ASN A 154 8.84 12.56 9.20
CA ASN A 154 7.51 12.04 9.52
C ASN A 154 6.45 13.14 9.64
N LEU A 155 6.80 14.31 10.20
CA LEU A 155 5.92 15.49 10.24
C LEU A 155 5.60 16.01 8.84
N ILE A 156 6.60 16.07 7.94
CA ILE A 156 6.40 16.51 6.56
C ILE A 156 5.46 15.54 5.84
N VAL A 157 5.67 14.23 5.97
CA VAL A 157 4.81 13.20 5.39
C VAL A 157 3.36 13.36 5.87
N LYS A 158 3.18 13.53 7.18
CA LYS A 158 1.85 13.73 7.80
C LYS A 158 1.19 15.02 7.32
N TYR A 159 1.92 16.14 7.29
CA TYR A 159 1.39 17.45 6.90
C TYR A 159 1.01 17.47 5.41
N ARG A 160 1.86 16.92 4.55
CA ARG A 160 1.62 16.82 3.10
C ARG A 160 0.65 15.73 2.71
N LYS A 161 0.20 14.90 3.67
CA LYS A 161 -0.67 13.74 3.45
C LYS A 161 -0.12 12.81 2.35
N ILE A 162 1.20 12.62 2.35
CA ILE A 162 1.86 11.71 1.41
C ILE A 162 1.52 10.30 1.82
N THR A 163 0.59 9.66 1.13
CA THR A 163 0.19 8.29 1.40
C THR A 163 0.51 7.40 0.21
N ILE A 164 1.01 6.22 0.51
CA ILE A 164 1.30 5.19 -0.48
C ILE A 164 0.14 4.20 -0.46
N ASN A 165 -0.99 4.53 -1.08
CA ASN A 165 -2.16 3.64 -1.20
C ASN A 165 -1.97 2.55 -2.27
N ILE A 166 -0.73 2.28 -2.61
CA ILE A 166 -0.29 1.57 -3.83
C ILE A 166 -0.80 0.13 -3.92
N LEU A 167 -1.14 -0.52 -2.80
CA LEU A 167 -1.22 -1.98 -2.76
C LEU A 167 -2.64 -2.58 -2.87
N GLU A 168 -3.68 -1.77 -2.82
CA GLU A 168 -5.05 -2.28 -2.89
C GLU A 168 -5.51 -2.52 -4.33
N ASP A 169 -5.01 -1.73 -5.28
CA ASP A 169 -5.48 -1.67 -6.67
C ASP A 169 -4.57 -2.34 -7.71
N PHE A 170 -3.45 -2.95 -7.29
CA PHE A 170 -2.52 -3.56 -8.23
C PHE A 170 -2.85 -5.00 -8.56
N ASP A 171 -2.62 -5.34 -9.81
CA ASP A 171 -2.57 -6.70 -10.32
C ASP A 171 -1.45 -7.52 -9.64
N ILE A 172 -1.62 -8.83 -9.51
CA ILE A 172 -0.67 -9.73 -8.81
C ILE A 172 0.76 -9.57 -9.36
N LYS A 173 0.90 -9.43 -10.69
CA LYS A 173 2.19 -9.24 -11.36
C LYS A 173 2.90 -7.95 -10.92
N ASN A 174 2.16 -6.85 -10.84
CA ASN A 174 2.70 -5.55 -10.42
C ASN A 174 3.06 -5.54 -8.94
N LYS A 175 2.25 -6.19 -8.08
CA LYS A 175 2.54 -6.39 -6.65
C LYS A 175 3.86 -7.13 -6.45
N SER A 176 4.12 -8.18 -7.22
CA SER A 176 5.35 -8.96 -7.14
C SER A 176 6.58 -8.13 -7.52
N ILE A 177 6.52 -7.35 -8.58
CA ILE A 177 7.63 -6.47 -9.02
C ILE A 177 7.95 -5.42 -7.95
N ILE A 178 6.93 -4.78 -7.38
CA ILE A 178 7.08 -3.79 -6.32
C ILE A 178 7.74 -4.42 -5.09
N THR A 179 7.25 -5.58 -4.66
CA THR A 179 7.78 -6.30 -3.51
C THR A 179 9.24 -6.68 -3.71
N LEU A 180 9.58 -7.23 -4.88
CA LEU A 180 10.94 -7.60 -5.23
C LEU A 180 11.89 -6.39 -5.23
N ASN A 181 11.45 -5.26 -5.75
CA ASN A 181 12.22 -4.02 -5.74
C ASN A 181 12.51 -3.51 -4.31
N PHE A 182 11.51 -3.56 -3.42
CA PHE A 182 11.72 -3.20 -2.01
C PHE A 182 12.66 -4.15 -1.27
N ILE A 183 12.54 -5.47 -1.50
CA ILE A 183 13.45 -6.46 -0.92
C ILE A 183 14.88 -6.20 -1.40
N PHE A 184 15.06 -5.96 -2.71
CA PHE A 184 16.37 -5.69 -3.27
C PHE A 184 16.98 -4.40 -2.73
N GLY A 185 16.17 -3.35 -2.55
CA GLY A 185 16.58 -2.11 -1.90
C GLY A 185 17.03 -2.32 -0.46
N PHE A 186 16.28 -3.11 0.31
CA PHE A 186 16.64 -3.45 1.68
C PHE A 186 17.96 -4.21 1.76
N VAL A 187 18.13 -5.25 0.95
CA VAL A 187 19.37 -6.05 0.90
C VAL A 187 20.55 -5.16 0.52
N ASN A 188 20.39 -4.27 -0.45
CA ASN A 188 21.45 -3.35 -0.89
C ASN A 188 21.87 -2.41 0.25
N ILE A 189 20.91 -1.75 0.93
CA ILE A 189 21.22 -0.87 2.07
C ILE A 189 21.91 -1.64 3.19
N PHE A 190 21.43 -2.85 3.48
CA PHE A 190 21.99 -3.69 4.52
C PHE A 190 23.46 -4.06 4.21
N LEU A 191 23.74 -4.51 2.99
CA LEU A 191 25.11 -4.83 2.55
C LEU A 191 26.02 -3.60 2.59
N GLN A 192 25.52 -2.46 2.12
CA GLN A 192 26.31 -1.22 2.17
C GLN A 192 26.54 -0.74 3.61
N GLY A 193 25.56 -0.89 4.49
CA GLY A 193 25.75 -0.63 5.93
C GLY A 193 26.86 -1.47 6.52
N ILE A 194 26.89 -2.77 6.23
CA ILE A 194 27.97 -3.68 6.66
C ILE A 194 29.34 -3.23 6.12
N LEU A 195 29.42 -2.93 4.83
CA LEU A 195 30.65 -2.50 4.20
C LEU A 195 31.15 -1.17 4.79
N THR A 196 30.26 -0.19 4.95
CA THR A 196 30.63 1.11 5.50
C THR A 196 31.15 0.97 6.93
N ILE A 197 30.49 0.20 7.79
CA ILE A 197 30.88 0.05 9.19
C ILE A 197 32.21 -0.69 9.34
N ASN A 198 32.41 -1.77 8.58
CA ASN A 198 33.63 -2.57 8.69
C ASN A 198 34.87 -1.89 8.07
N TYR A 199 34.67 -0.99 7.14
CA TYR A 199 35.77 -0.40 6.37
C TYR A 199 35.80 1.14 6.43
N ILE A 200 35.05 1.78 7.34
CA ILE A 200 34.93 3.24 7.40
C ILE A 200 36.26 3.94 7.65
N ASP A 201 37.14 3.33 8.44
CA ASP A 201 38.47 3.88 8.76
C ASP A 201 39.49 3.65 7.62
N ILE A 202 39.19 2.74 6.68
CA ILE A 202 40.08 2.36 5.57
C ILE A 202 39.62 3.01 4.26
N LEU A 203 38.31 3.16 4.08
CA LEU A 203 37.74 3.68 2.84
C LEU A 203 37.85 5.21 2.76
N PRO A 204 38.33 5.75 1.62
CA PRO A 204 38.32 7.20 1.40
C PRO A 204 36.89 7.76 1.47
N ILE A 205 36.76 8.97 2.00
CA ILE A 205 35.47 9.65 2.13
C ILE A 205 34.75 9.80 0.78
N GLN A 206 35.49 9.88 -0.31
CA GLN A 206 34.94 9.92 -1.68
C GLN A 206 34.18 8.63 -2.02
N PHE A 207 34.63 7.48 -1.52
CA PHE A 207 33.97 6.20 -1.77
C PHE A 207 32.64 6.09 -1.02
N THR A 208 32.58 6.55 0.22
CA THR A 208 31.32 6.57 0.99
C THR A 208 30.33 7.55 0.40
N PHE A 209 30.79 8.71 -0.10
CA PHE A 209 29.97 9.66 -0.83
C PHE A 209 29.44 9.08 -2.15
N PHE A 210 30.29 8.40 -2.92
CA PHE A 210 29.88 7.75 -4.17
C PHE A 210 28.80 6.67 -3.91
N ASN A 211 28.97 5.84 -2.88
CA ASN A 211 27.97 4.87 -2.48
C ASN A 211 26.63 5.53 -2.12
N PHE A 212 26.67 6.65 -1.40
CA PHE A 212 25.46 7.41 -1.09
C PHE A 212 24.73 7.90 -2.35
N VAL A 213 25.48 8.45 -3.30
CA VAL A 213 24.93 8.90 -4.58
C VAL A 213 24.30 7.74 -5.35
N CYS A 214 24.96 6.58 -5.40
CA CYS A 214 24.42 5.37 -6.03
C CYS A 214 23.09 4.92 -5.38
N LEU A 215 23.00 4.96 -4.06
CA LEU A 215 21.76 4.66 -3.35
C LEU A 215 20.65 5.67 -3.66
N LEU A 216 20.95 6.96 -3.69
CA LEU A 216 19.97 7.98 -4.05
C LEU A 216 19.45 7.76 -5.48
N ILE A 217 20.33 7.45 -6.44
CA ILE A 217 19.94 7.13 -7.81
C ILE A 217 19.06 5.88 -7.85
N TYR A 218 19.45 4.81 -7.13
CA TYR A 218 18.64 3.59 -7.04
C TYR A 218 17.23 3.87 -6.50
N PHE A 219 17.12 4.61 -5.40
CA PHE A 219 15.82 4.96 -4.83
C PHE A 219 15.02 5.90 -5.72
N GLY A 220 15.68 6.85 -6.39
CA GLY A 220 15.03 7.71 -7.36
C GLY A 220 14.44 6.93 -8.54
N LEU A 221 15.19 6.01 -9.11
CA LEU A 221 14.73 5.13 -10.18
C LEU A 221 13.62 4.17 -9.72
N SER A 222 13.76 3.62 -8.52
CA SER A 222 12.74 2.76 -7.90
C SER A 222 11.43 3.51 -7.70
N PHE A 223 11.49 4.73 -7.17
CA PHE A 223 10.31 5.58 -6.99
C PHE A 223 9.68 5.98 -8.32
N PHE A 224 10.50 6.36 -9.32
CA PHE A 224 10.01 6.67 -10.66
C PHE A 224 9.32 5.47 -11.31
N SER A 225 9.90 4.28 -11.19
CA SER A 225 9.31 3.02 -11.65
C SER A 225 7.95 2.75 -11.00
N LEU A 226 7.84 2.97 -9.68
CA LEU A 226 6.58 2.86 -8.93
C LEU A 226 5.51 3.79 -9.47
N VAL A 227 5.83 5.09 -9.64
CA VAL A 227 4.89 6.09 -10.16
C VAL A 227 4.44 5.70 -11.57
N LYS A 228 5.36 5.23 -12.42
CA LYS A 228 5.05 4.79 -13.78
C LYS A 228 4.10 3.58 -13.80
N ILE A 229 4.34 2.58 -12.94
CA ILE A 229 3.46 1.41 -12.80
C ILE A 229 2.07 1.85 -12.33
N MET A 230 1.97 2.76 -11.36
CA MET A 230 0.70 3.34 -10.91
C MET A 230 -0.09 3.98 -12.05
N ASN A 231 0.56 4.86 -12.80
CA ASN A 231 -0.07 5.56 -13.92
C ASN A 231 -0.56 4.58 -15.00
N LEU A 232 0.26 3.57 -15.32
CA LEU A 232 -0.12 2.52 -16.28
C LEU A 232 -1.35 1.75 -15.81
N THR A 233 -1.36 1.29 -14.56
CA THR A 233 -2.52 0.55 -14.00
C THR A 233 -3.80 1.38 -14.03
N THR A 234 -3.70 2.68 -13.66
CA THR A 234 -4.86 3.58 -13.70
C THR A 234 -5.36 3.78 -15.13
N THR A 235 -4.44 3.90 -16.09
CA THR A 235 -4.79 4.07 -17.51
C THR A 235 -5.44 2.80 -18.06
N THR A 236 -4.93 1.63 -17.73
CA THR A 236 -5.51 0.34 -18.15
C THR A 236 -6.93 0.18 -17.63
N LYS A 237 -7.17 0.46 -16.34
CA LYS A 237 -8.54 0.41 -15.76
C LYS A 237 -9.52 1.37 -16.45
N LYS A 238 -9.06 2.58 -16.79
CA LYS A 238 -9.89 3.55 -17.54
C LYS A 238 -10.20 3.04 -18.94
N LEU A 239 -9.24 2.39 -19.59
CA LEU A 239 -9.46 1.80 -20.92
C LEU A 239 -10.47 0.66 -20.86
N GLU A 240 -10.32 -0.28 -19.92
CA GLU A 240 -11.27 -1.37 -19.70
C GLU A 240 -12.67 -0.86 -19.43
N SER A 241 -12.82 0.16 -18.57
CA SER A 241 -14.13 0.77 -18.30
C SER A 241 -14.74 1.47 -19.53
N ALA A 242 -13.89 2.10 -20.36
CA ALA A 242 -14.35 2.72 -21.61
C ALA A 242 -14.77 1.67 -22.65
N GLU A 243 -14.07 0.54 -22.74
CA GLU A 243 -14.45 -0.58 -23.61
C GLU A 243 -15.76 -1.21 -23.17
N GLU A 244 -15.97 -1.43 -21.88
CA GLU A 244 -17.22 -1.94 -21.32
C GLU A 244 -18.38 -1.00 -21.58
N TYR A 245 -18.16 0.32 -21.39
CA TYR A 245 -19.15 1.35 -21.73
C TYR A 245 -19.51 1.33 -23.22
N ASN A 246 -18.51 1.27 -24.11
CA ASN A 246 -18.75 1.18 -25.56
C ASN A 246 -19.54 -0.08 -25.93
N LYS A 247 -19.21 -1.23 -25.32
CA LYS A 247 -19.96 -2.46 -25.52
C LYS A 247 -21.44 -2.31 -25.12
N THR A 248 -21.68 -1.67 -23.98
CA THR A 248 -23.04 -1.39 -23.50
C THR A 248 -23.80 -0.45 -24.45
N LEU A 249 -23.12 0.58 -24.97
CA LEU A 249 -23.70 1.47 -25.99
C LEU A 249 -24.07 0.73 -27.29
N HIS A 250 -23.23 -0.21 -27.74
CA HIS A 250 -23.54 -1.04 -28.92
C HIS A 250 -24.79 -1.89 -28.70
N ILE A 251 -24.89 -2.54 -27.55
CA ILE A 251 -26.06 -3.34 -27.18
C ILE A 251 -27.32 -2.45 -27.16
N LEU A 252 -27.25 -1.27 -26.55
CA LEU A 252 -28.36 -0.35 -26.50
C LEU A 252 -28.76 0.14 -27.90
N HIS A 253 -27.80 0.51 -28.73
CA HIS A 253 -28.01 0.92 -30.10
C HIS A 253 -28.72 -0.16 -30.93
N ASP A 254 -28.26 -1.43 -30.82
CA ASP A 254 -28.88 -2.56 -31.52
C ASP A 254 -30.30 -2.83 -31.01
N SER A 255 -30.55 -2.67 -29.72
CA SER A 255 -31.88 -2.79 -29.11
C SER A 255 -32.80 -1.69 -29.60
N VAL A 256 -32.34 -0.45 -29.68
CA VAL A 256 -33.13 0.69 -30.21
C VAL A 256 -33.44 0.48 -31.71
N ARG A 257 -32.47 -0.04 -32.47
CA ARG A 257 -32.65 -0.34 -33.88
C ARG A 257 -33.71 -1.47 -34.09
N GLY A 258 -33.64 -2.54 -33.27
CA GLY A 258 -34.63 -3.60 -33.24
C GLY A 258 -36.02 -3.05 -32.92
N PHE A 259 -36.13 -2.28 -31.85
CA PHE A 259 -37.38 -1.63 -31.46
C PHE A 259 -37.97 -0.76 -32.58
N LYS A 260 -37.14 0.07 -33.26
CA LYS A 260 -37.59 0.88 -34.39
C LYS A 260 -38.14 0.01 -35.53
N HIS A 261 -37.47 -1.07 -35.90
CA HIS A 261 -37.91 -1.99 -36.93
C HIS A 261 -39.28 -2.61 -36.59
N ASP A 262 -39.43 -3.07 -35.34
CA ASP A 262 -40.69 -3.70 -34.91
C ASP A 262 -41.81 -2.69 -34.83
N PHE A 263 -41.53 -1.45 -34.37
CA PHE A 263 -42.49 -0.36 -34.37
C PHE A 263 -42.95 0.02 -35.81
N ASP A 264 -41.99 0.13 -36.75
CA ASP A 264 -42.30 0.41 -38.17
C ASP A 264 -43.19 -0.71 -38.77
N ASN A 265 -42.97 -1.98 -38.40
CA ASN A 265 -43.81 -3.10 -38.83
C ASN A 265 -45.23 -3.00 -38.26
N ILE A 266 -45.39 -2.65 -36.98
CA ILE A 266 -46.68 -2.45 -36.34
C ILE A 266 -47.45 -1.34 -37.04
N VAL A 267 -46.81 -0.18 -37.28
CA VAL A 267 -47.45 0.97 -37.96
C VAL A 267 -47.85 0.60 -39.39
N THR A 268 -47.00 -0.10 -40.11
CA THR A 268 -47.26 -0.54 -41.48
C THR A 268 -48.42 -1.53 -41.55
N THR A 269 -48.51 -2.45 -40.61
CA THR A 269 -49.58 -3.45 -40.52
C THR A 269 -50.94 -2.79 -40.23
N ILE A 270 -50.97 -1.91 -39.22
CA ILE A 270 -52.16 -1.09 -38.90
C ILE A 270 -52.59 -0.26 -40.12
N GLY A 271 -51.65 0.41 -40.79
CA GLY A 271 -51.91 1.18 -42.01
C GLY A 271 -52.48 0.33 -43.16
N GLY A 272 -52.06 -0.95 -43.25
CA GLY A 272 -52.62 -1.91 -44.21
C GLY A 272 -54.10 -2.19 -43.96
N TYR A 273 -54.46 -2.56 -42.75
CA TYR A 273 -55.84 -2.84 -42.36
C TYR A 273 -56.77 -1.62 -42.58
N ILE A 274 -56.29 -0.40 -42.24
CA ILE A 274 -57.05 0.81 -42.47
C ILE A 274 -57.29 1.06 -43.98
N LYS A 275 -56.29 0.89 -44.82
CA LYS A 275 -56.40 1.10 -46.29
C LYS A 275 -57.34 0.14 -46.96
N THR A 276 -57.44 -1.10 -46.46
CA THR A 276 -58.31 -2.16 -46.97
C THR A 276 -59.69 -2.14 -46.35
N ASN A 277 -59.98 -1.26 -45.40
CA ASN A 277 -61.21 -1.21 -44.59
C ASN A 277 -61.52 -2.53 -43.84
N ASP A 278 -60.49 -3.30 -43.53
CA ASP A 278 -60.61 -4.55 -42.78
C ASP A 278 -60.56 -4.27 -41.25
N MET A 279 -61.67 -3.89 -40.71
CA MET A 279 -61.82 -3.53 -39.29
C MET A 279 -61.80 -4.80 -38.40
N GLU A 280 -62.19 -5.96 -38.90
CA GLU A 280 -62.16 -7.22 -38.16
C GLU A 280 -60.71 -7.74 -38.00
N GLY A 281 -59.90 -7.71 -39.05
CA GLY A 281 -58.49 -7.98 -39.02
C GLY A 281 -57.70 -7.04 -38.12
N LEU A 282 -58.01 -5.75 -38.14
CA LEU A 282 -57.41 -4.73 -37.25
C LEU A 282 -57.69 -5.04 -35.79
N LYS A 283 -58.92 -5.40 -35.46
CA LYS A 283 -59.29 -5.73 -34.07
C LYS A 283 -58.57 -6.98 -33.54
N ASN A 284 -58.47 -7.99 -34.35
CA ASN A 284 -57.72 -9.21 -34.02
C ASN A 284 -56.22 -8.90 -33.83
N TYR A 285 -55.60 -8.14 -34.71
CA TYR A 285 -54.21 -7.72 -34.57
C TYR A 285 -53.96 -6.91 -33.33
N TYR A 286 -54.86 -5.99 -32.98
CA TYR A 286 -54.76 -5.20 -31.74
C TYR A 286 -54.80 -6.08 -30.50
N SER A 287 -55.71 -7.07 -30.45
CA SER A 287 -55.79 -8.00 -29.33
C SER A 287 -54.51 -8.86 -29.16
N GLN A 288 -53.87 -9.27 -30.27
CA GLN A 288 -52.59 -9.93 -30.25
C GLN A 288 -51.47 -9.02 -29.69
N LEU A 289 -51.44 -7.76 -30.13
CA LEU A 289 -50.47 -6.79 -29.69
C LEU A 289 -50.63 -6.48 -28.20
N GLU A 290 -51.86 -6.42 -27.69
CA GLU A 290 -52.20 -6.22 -26.30
C GLU A 290 -51.73 -7.40 -25.45
N GLU A 291 -51.92 -8.62 -25.90
CA GLU A 291 -51.42 -9.85 -25.22
C GLU A 291 -49.87 -9.88 -25.17
N ASP A 292 -49.19 -9.48 -26.25
CA ASP A 292 -47.74 -9.42 -26.29
C ASP A 292 -47.18 -8.31 -25.38
N CYS A 293 -47.86 -7.16 -25.27
CA CYS A 293 -47.51 -6.12 -24.31
C CYS A 293 -47.73 -6.55 -22.87
N GLU A 294 -48.78 -7.30 -22.56
CA GLU A 294 -49.01 -7.85 -21.22
C GLU A 294 -47.92 -8.85 -20.82
N LYS A 295 -47.43 -9.71 -21.74
CA LYS A 295 -46.32 -10.62 -21.48
C LYS A 295 -45.04 -9.85 -21.14
N VAL A 296 -44.73 -8.80 -21.84
CA VAL A 296 -43.55 -7.93 -21.56
C VAL A 296 -43.71 -7.24 -20.21
N ASN A 297 -44.91 -6.77 -19.82
CA ASN A 297 -45.16 -6.14 -18.53
C ASN A 297 -44.96 -7.11 -17.36
N ASN A 298 -45.29 -8.38 -17.53
CA ASN A 298 -45.02 -9.40 -16.50
C ASN A 298 -43.52 -9.66 -16.29
N LEU A 299 -42.70 -9.51 -17.33
CA LEU A 299 -41.21 -9.53 -17.23
C LEU A 299 -40.65 -8.34 -16.45
N TYR A 300 -41.37 -7.21 -16.35
CA TYR A 300 -40.95 -6.03 -15.57
C TYR A 300 -40.82 -6.33 -14.07
N ILE A 301 -41.51 -7.37 -13.55
CA ILE A 301 -41.38 -7.83 -12.16
C ILE A 301 -40.00 -8.41 -11.90
N LEU A 302 -39.31 -8.92 -12.93
CA LEU A 302 -37.94 -9.46 -12.88
C LEU A 302 -36.89 -8.40 -13.24
N ASN A 303 -37.03 -7.18 -12.70
CA ASN A 303 -36.06 -6.12 -12.96
C ASN A 303 -34.74 -6.41 -12.21
N PRO A 304 -33.58 -6.42 -12.94
CA PRO A 304 -32.26 -6.59 -12.30
C PRO A 304 -31.95 -5.54 -11.24
N ASP A 305 -32.50 -4.33 -11.34
CA ASP A 305 -32.33 -3.26 -10.35
C ASP A 305 -33.06 -3.56 -9.03
N ILE A 306 -34.10 -4.41 -9.06
CA ILE A 306 -34.85 -4.84 -7.88
C ILE A 306 -34.21 -6.11 -7.29
N ILE A 307 -33.68 -7.00 -8.15
CA ILE A 307 -33.07 -8.27 -7.76
C ILE A 307 -31.54 -8.12 -7.83
N ASN A 308 -30.94 -7.53 -6.78
CA ASN A 308 -29.51 -7.23 -6.70
C ASN A 308 -28.58 -8.46 -6.70
N ASN A 309 -29.10 -9.69 -6.82
CA ASN A 309 -28.31 -10.93 -6.84
C ASN A 309 -28.40 -11.59 -8.21
N PRO A 310 -27.27 -11.64 -8.99
CA PRO A 310 -27.26 -12.20 -10.33
C PRO A 310 -27.68 -13.68 -10.40
N GLY A 311 -27.39 -14.48 -9.35
CA GLY A 311 -27.76 -15.88 -9.28
C GLY A 311 -29.27 -16.06 -9.10
N ILE A 312 -29.89 -15.26 -8.25
CA ILE A 312 -31.35 -15.26 -8.04
C ILE A 312 -32.07 -14.75 -9.28
N TYR A 313 -31.56 -13.68 -9.91
CA TYR A 313 -32.11 -13.13 -11.15
C TYR A 313 -32.13 -14.19 -12.26
N ASN A 314 -31.02 -14.87 -12.52
CA ASN A 314 -30.95 -15.92 -13.52
C ASN A 314 -31.86 -17.11 -13.23
N LEU A 315 -31.98 -17.52 -11.97
CA LEU A 315 -32.86 -18.60 -11.55
C LEU A 315 -34.33 -18.24 -11.80
N LEU A 316 -34.75 -17.03 -11.41
CA LEU A 316 -36.12 -16.57 -11.59
C LEU A 316 -36.46 -16.39 -13.07
N THR A 317 -35.55 -15.84 -13.88
CA THR A 317 -35.74 -15.69 -15.32
C THR A 317 -35.85 -17.05 -16.01
N THR A 318 -35.02 -18.04 -15.63
CA THR A 318 -35.09 -19.40 -16.16
C THR A 318 -36.41 -20.06 -15.80
N LYS A 319 -36.86 -19.92 -14.54
CA LYS A 319 -38.14 -20.50 -14.07
C LYS A 319 -39.36 -19.83 -14.68
N TYR A 320 -39.28 -18.53 -14.91
CA TYR A 320 -40.33 -17.80 -15.62
C TYR A 320 -40.49 -18.33 -17.06
N ASN A 321 -39.38 -18.44 -17.80
CA ASN A 321 -39.41 -18.97 -19.17
C ASN A 321 -39.90 -20.41 -19.21
N GLU A 322 -39.47 -21.28 -18.27
CA GLU A 322 -40.00 -22.67 -18.19
C GLU A 322 -41.52 -22.72 -17.89
N ALA A 323 -42.03 -21.80 -17.06
CA ALA A 323 -43.45 -21.71 -16.75
C ALA A 323 -44.26 -21.23 -17.96
N GLU A 324 -43.73 -20.27 -18.71
CA GLU A 324 -44.34 -19.73 -19.93
C GLU A 324 -44.42 -20.83 -21.05
N GLU A 325 -43.32 -21.61 -21.26
CA GLU A 325 -43.31 -22.72 -22.17
C GLU A 325 -44.34 -23.81 -21.83
N LYS A 326 -44.66 -23.97 -20.56
CA LYS A 326 -45.65 -24.94 -20.07
C LYS A 326 -47.08 -24.36 -19.96
N GLY A 327 -47.29 -23.12 -20.35
CA GLY A 327 -48.58 -22.43 -20.27
C GLY A 327 -49.12 -22.22 -18.86
N ILE A 328 -48.21 -22.17 -17.85
CA ILE A 328 -48.55 -21.91 -16.45
C ILE A 328 -48.56 -20.41 -16.24
N LYS A 329 -49.77 -19.88 -15.91
CA LYS A 329 -49.94 -18.44 -15.59
C LYS A 329 -49.63 -18.17 -14.14
#